data_ef720fb54879ceba55c183d13ed6b22a
#
_entry.id   ef720fb54879ceba55c183d13ed6b22a
#
_cell.length_a   1.000
_cell.length_b   1.000
_cell.length_c   1.000
_cell.angle_alpha   90.00
_cell.angle_beta   90.00
_cell.angle_gamma   90.00
#
_symmetry.space_group_name_H-M   'P 1'
#
loop_
_entity.id
_entity.type
_entity.pdbx_description
1 polymer ?
#
loop_
_entity_poly.entity_id
_entity_poly.type
_entity_poly.pdbx_seq_one_letter_code
_entity_poly.pdbx_strand_id
1 'polypeptide(L)'
;AAVLAGFRWAIERGYTHAFQLDADLQQDPAAIAPFIAKATERPAHVICGYPVYNSSVPRARKWGRNVTHFWVAVNTLSFAIRDSLCGFRIYPLDAVAAWLATSPTVGLRMDFDTDVVVQLYRRGVDVTNLPVGVDYPEDGISHFHGIENWRISKMHARNFITMLPQIPKLVMRHFR
;
A
#
# COMPACT_ATOMS: atom_id res chain seq x y z
N ALA A 1 11.96 4.90 3.94
CA ALA A 1 12.86 4.82 5.11
C ALA A 1 12.13 5.12 6.41
N ALA A 2 11.36 6.24 6.52
CA ALA A 2 10.65 6.61 7.74
C ALA A 2 9.64 5.55 8.22
N VAL A 3 8.79 5.05 7.31
CA VAL A 3 7.77 4.04 7.65
C VAL A 3 8.41 2.75 8.18
N LEU A 4 9.52 2.28 7.58
CA LEU A 4 10.25 1.11 8.11
C LEU A 4 10.81 1.33 9.52
N ALA A 5 11.30 2.53 9.80
CA ALA A 5 11.75 2.89 11.14
C ALA A 5 10.58 2.88 12.12
N GLY A 6 9.44 3.43 11.72
CA GLY A 6 8.20 3.39 12.51
C GLY A 6 7.72 1.96 12.79
N PHE A 7 7.75 1.07 11.80
CA PHE A 7 7.41 -0.34 12.00
C PHE A 7 8.32 -1.01 13.03
N ARG A 8 9.64 -0.88 12.89
CA ARG A 8 10.58 -1.46 13.85
C ARG A 8 10.38 -0.93 15.26
N TRP A 9 10.24 0.40 15.39
CA TRP A 9 9.99 1.06 16.67
C TRP A 9 8.69 0.54 17.34
N ALA A 10 7.62 0.36 16.56
CA ALA A 10 6.35 -0.12 17.08
C ALA A 10 6.42 -1.62 17.47
N ILE A 11 7.08 -2.46 16.66
CA ILE A 11 7.31 -3.88 16.95
C ILE A 11 8.10 -4.04 18.23
N GLU A 12 9.21 -3.30 18.40
CA GLU A 12 10.05 -3.35 19.59
C GLU A 12 9.31 -2.98 20.88
N ARG A 13 8.21 -2.21 20.77
CA ARG A 13 7.37 -1.78 21.90
C ARG A 13 6.10 -2.61 22.09
N GLY A 14 5.95 -3.68 21.32
CA GLY A 14 4.83 -4.61 21.47
C GLY A 14 3.49 -4.08 20.96
N TYR A 15 3.48 -3.05 20.09
CA TYR A 15 2.24 -2.65 19.42
C TYR A 15 1.77 -3.74 18.45
N THR A 16 0.46 -3.89 18.33
CA THR A 16 -0.14 -4.90 17.44
C THR A 16 -0.32 -4.38 16.02
N HIS A 17 -0.50 -3.07 15.86
CA HIS A 17 -0.75 -2.43 14.57
C HIS A 17 0.03 -1.12 14.46
N ALA A 18 0.35 -0.72 13.23
CA ALA A 18 0.86 0.59 12.91
C ALA A 18 -0.03 1.28 11.88
N PHE A 19 -0.36 2.53 12.12
CA PHE A 19 -1.14 3.36 11.20
C PHE A 19 -0.19 4.31 10.47
N GLN A 20 -0.09 4.15 9.16
CA GLN A 20 0.62 5.08 8.28
C GLN A 20 -0.35 6.16 7.81
N LEU A 21 0.09 7.41 7.91
CA LEU A 21 -0.62 8.62 7.46
C LEU A 21 0.37 9.51 6.73
N ASP A 22 -0.05 10.10 5.61
CA ASP A 22 0.72 11.15 4.94
C ASP A 22 0.54 12.47 5.70
N ALA A 23 1.62 13.21 5.90
CA ALA A 23 1.63 14.45 6.69
C ALA A 23 1.30 15.72 5.85
N ASP A 24 0.74 15.53 4.66
CA ASP A 24 0.44 16.60 3.70
C ASP A 24 -0.97 17.23 3.90
N LEU A 25 -1.72 16.74 4.89
CA LEU A 25 -3.08 17.19 5.23
C LEU A 25 -4.11 17.02 4.10
N GLN A 26 -3.83 16.21 3.10
CA GLN A 26 -4.77 15.97 1.98
C GLN A 26 -5.85 14.95 2.33
N GLN A 27 -5.60 14.10 3.32
CA GLN A 27 -6.50 13.01 3.71
C GLN A 27 -7.42 13.46 4.84
N ASP A 28 -8.71 13.13 4.74
CA ASP A 28 -9.72 13.48 5.75
C ASP A 28 -9.44 12.75 7.08
N PRO A 29 -9.15 13.47 8.18
CA PRO A 29 -8.93 12.87 9.50
C PRO A 29 -10.15 12.10 10.04
N ALA A 30 -11.37 12.41 9.58
CA ALA A 30 -12.56 11.67 9.97
C ALA A 30 -12.51 10.19 9.59
N ALA A 31 -11.67 9.83 8.61
CA ALA A 31 -11.43 8.44 8.22
C ALA A 31 -10.65 7.63 9.27
N ILE A 32 -9.97 8.25 10.24
CA ILE A 32 -9.15 7.57 11.25
C ILE A 32 -9.99 6.57 12.06
N ALA A 33 -11.11 7.00 12.62
CA ALA A 33 -11.94 6.16 13.48
C ALA A 33 -12.52 4.94 12.75
N PRO A 34 -13.09 5.03 11.52
CA PRO A 34 -13.51 3.88 10.73
C PRO A 34 -12.37 2.89 10.42
N PHE A 35 -11.15 3.37 10.17
CA PHE A 35 -10.00 2.50 9.91
C PHE A 35 -9.59 1.71 11.15
N ILE A 36 -9.55 2.35 12.33
CA ILE A 36 -9.25 1.68 13.60
C ILE A 36 -10.32 0.62 13.90
N ALA A 37 -11.60 0.96 13.74
CA ALA A 37 -12.70 0.02 13.93
C ALA A 37 -12.55 -1.21 13.00
N LYS A 38 -12.21 -0.99 11.72
CA LYS A 38 -12.01 -2.08 10.77
C LYS A 38 -10.78 -2.93 11.07
N ALA A 39 -9.68 -2.35 11.55
CA ALA A 39 -8.51 -3.07 11.99
C ALA A 39 -8.80 -3.94 13.24
N THR A 40 -9.65 -3.45 14.14
CA THR A 40 -10.12 -4.23 15.30
C THR A 40 -11.01 -5.42 14.88
N GLU A 41 -11.90 -5.20 13.90
CA GLU A 41 -12.75 -6.27 13.34
C GLU A 41 -11.95 -7.31 12.55
N ARG A 42 -10.88 -6.87 11.87
CA ARG A 42 -10.05 -7.70 10.99
C ARG A 42 -8.56 -7.57 11.30
N PRO A 43 -8.12 -8.04 12.47
CA PRO A 43 -6.79 -7.74 13.00
C PRO A 43 -5.63 -8.32 12.16
N ALA A 44 -5.87 -9.34 11.34
CA ALA A 44 -4.86 -9.93 10.47
C ALA A 44 -4.78 -9.29 9.07
N HIS A 45 -5.67 -8.32 8.76
CA HIS A 45 -5.72 -7.68 7.44
C HIS A 45 -4.89 -6.39 7.42
N VAL A 46 -4.31 -6.08 6.27
CA VAL A 46 -3.92 -4.70 5.97
C VAL A 46 -5.18 -3.92 5.61
N ILE A 47 -5.45 -2.82 6.33
CA ILE A 47 -6.54 -1.92 5.99
C ILE A 47 -5.98 -0.84 5.07
N CYS A 48 -6.40 -0.84 3.81
CA CYS A 48 -5.91 0.07 2.78
C CYS A 48 -6.95 1.15 2.45
N GLY A 49 -6.52 2.40 2.47
CA GLY A 49 -7.31 3.50 1.93
C GLY A 49 -7.34 3.49 0.40
N TYR A 50 -8.48 3.87 -0.17
CA TYR A 50 -8.54 4.28 -1.56
C TYR A 50 -9.17 5.68 -1.65
N PRO A 51 -8.60 6.59 -2.47
CA PRO A 51 -9.04 7.97 -2.47
C PRO A 51 -10.41 8.15 -3.10
N VAL A 52 -11.25 8.93 -2.42
CA VAL A 52 -12.47 9.54 -2.97
C VAL A 52 -12.19 11.03 -3.09
N TYR A 53 -12.14 11.51 -4.32
CA TYR A 53 -11.73 12.88 -4.60
C TYR A 53 -12.94 13.83 -4.55
N ASN A 54 -12.82 14.89 -3.76
CA ASN A 54 -13.83 15.95 -3.63
C ASN A 54 -13.69 17.02 -4.73
N SER A 55 -12.54 17.08 -5.40
CA SER A 55 -12.24 18.02 -6.48
C SER A 55 -11.86 17.33 -7.77
N SER A 56 -11.82 18.08 -8.88
CA SER A 56 -11.41 17.54 -10.18
C SER A 56 -9.91 17.19 -10.19
N VAL A 57 -9.60 15.91 -10.37
CA VAL A 57 -8.21 15.42 -10.48
C VAL A 57 -7.76 15.43 -11.94
N PRO A 58 -6.56 15.94 -12.28
CA PRO A 58 -6.03 15.94 -13.64
C PRO A 58 -6.01 14.53 -14.26
N ARG A 59 -6.43 14.42 -15.52
CA ARG A 59 -6.53 13.14 -16.25
C ARG A 59 -5.22 12.36 -16.30
N ALA A 60 -4.09 13.06 -16.46
CA ALA A 60 -2.75 12.44 -16.48
C ALA A 60 -2.43 11.69 -15.18
N ARG A 61 -2.82 12.26 -14.03
CA ARG A 61 -2.62 11.64 -12.70
C ARG A 61 -3.46 10.36 -12.54
N LYS A 62 -4.71 10.40 -13.01
CA LYS A 62 -5.59 9.20 -13.03
C LYS A 62 -5.00 8.10 -13.91
N TRP A 63 -4.45 8.46 -15.06
CA TRP A 63 -3.86 7.49 -15.99
C TRP A 63 -2.62 6.81 -15.39
N GLY A 64 -1.67 7.56 -14.84
CA GLY A 64 -0.49 7.00 -14.17
C GLY A 64 -0.85 6.06 -13.01
N ARG A 65 -1.89 6.42 -12.23
CA ARG A 65 -2.42 5.58 -11.15
C ARG A 65 -2.98 4.26 -11.68
N ASN A 66 -3.73 4.29 -12.77
CA ASN A 66 -4.30 3.09 -13.39
C ASN A 66 -3.22 2.14 -13.92
N VAL A 67 -2.12 2.65 -14.49
CA VAL A 67 -0.97 1.83 -14.90
C VAL A 67 -0.36 1.10 -13.71
N THR A 68 -0.17 1.79 -12.59
CA THR A 68 0.33 1.17 -11.35
C THR A 68 -0.65 0.10 -10.84
N HIS A 69 -1.95 0.38 -10.82
CA HIS A 69 -2.97 -0.60 -10.37
C HIS A 69 -3.02 -1.85 -11.28
N PHE A 70 -2.88 -1.67 -12.59
CA PHE A 70 -2.75 -2.80 -13.51
C PHE A 70 -1.56 -3.69 -13.14
N TRP A 71 -0.38 -3.11 -12.94
CA TRP A 71 0.80 -3.87 -12.54
C TRP A 71 0.68 -4.50 -11.15
N VAL A 72 -0.02 -3.87 -10.21
CA VAL A 72 -0.33 -4.47 -8.91
C VAL A 72 -1.22 -5.69 -9.08
N ALA A 73 -2.27 -5.61 -9.90
CA ALA A 73 -3.13 -6.76 -10.20
C ALA A 73 -2.34 -7.92 -10.84
N VAL A 74 -1.46 -7.63 -11.78
CA VAL A 74 -0.54 -8.62 -12.37
C VAL A 74 0.37 -9.24 -11.31
N ASN A 75 1.03 -8.42 -10.49
CA ASN A 75 2.00 -8.85 -9.48
C ASN A 75 1.38 -9.62 -8.31
N THR A 76 0.08 -9.55 -8.12
CA THR A 76 -0.67 -10.25 -7.07
C THR A 76 -1.59 -11.32 -7.62
N LEU A 77 -1.79 -11.38 -8.95
CA LEU A 77 -2.84 -12.14 -9.64
C LEU A 77 -4.22 -11.88 -9.04
N SER A 78 -4.50 -10.65 -8.59
CA SER A 78 -5.72 -10.32 -7.84
C SER A 78 -6.06 -8.84 -7.95
N PHE A 79 -7.34 -8.52 -7.84
CA PHE A 79 -7.88 -7.17 -7.70
C PHE A 79 -8.18 -6.78 -6.24
N ALA A 80 -7.70 -7.56 -5.26
CA ALA A 80 -7.96 -7.32 -3.85
C ALA A 80 -7.38 -5.99 -3.33
N ILE A 81 -6.29 -5.49 -3.93
CA ILE A 81 -5.69 -4.20 -3.60
C ILE A 81 -6.30 -3.15 -4.54
N ARG A 82 -7.28 -2.40 -4.04
CA ARG A 82 -7.98 -1.39 -4.83
C ARG A 82 -7.12 -0.16 -5.14
N ASP A 83 -6.28 0.24 -4.18
CA ASP A 83 -5.32 1.32 -4.34
C ASP A 83 -4.02 1.03 -3.59
N SER A 84 -2.90 1.10 -4.30
CA SER A 84 -1.58 0.83 -3.75
C SER A 84 -0.72 2.09 -3.54
N LEU A 85 -1.24 3.27 -3.92
CA LEU A 85 -0.53 4.54 -3.84
C LEU A 85 -1.01 5.44 -2.70
N CYS A 86 -2.15 5.09 -2.08
CA CYS A 86 -2.66 5.83 -0.92
C CYS A 86 -1.89 5.43 0.33
N GLY A 87 -1.23 6.41 0.98
CA GLY A 87 -0.46 6.19 2.21
C GLY A 87 -1.31 6.03 3.47
N PHE A 88 -2.64 6.07 3.37
CA PHE A 88 -3.55 5.92 4.52
C PHE A 88 -3.83 4.44 4.80
N ARG A 89 -3.05 3.82 5.71
CA ARG A 89 -3.09 2.36 5.92
C ARG A 89 -2.82 1.94 7.35
N ILE A 90 -3.50 0.87 7.79
CA ILE A 90 -3.15 0.16 9.02
C ILE A 90 -2.56 -1.20 8.66
N TYR A 91 -1.42 -1.51 9.28
CA TYR A 91 -0.67 -2.74 9.07
C TYR A 91 -0.68 -3.60 10.33
N PRO A 92 -1.00 -4.91 10.25
CA PRO A 92 -0.79 -5.86 11.34
C PRO A 92 0.71 -6.10 11.54
N LEU A 93 1.25 -5.74 12.72
CA LEU A 93 2.69 -5.75 12.96
C LEU A 93 3.30 -7.14 13.06
N ASP A 94 2.53 -8.17 13.42
CA ASP A 94 2.98 -9.56 13.36
C ASP A 94 3.35 -9.97 11.93
N ALA A 95 2.49 -9.62 10.95
CA ALA A 95 2.76 -9.88 9.54
C ALA A 95 3.93 -9.05 9.01
N VAL A 96 4.05 -7.80 9.47
CA VAL A 96 5.19 -6.91 9.13
C VAL A 96 6.49 -7.46 9.72
N ALA A 97 6.50 -7.91 10.97
CA ALA A 97 7.67 -8.50 11.62
C ALA A 97 8.14 -9.76 10.89
N ALA A 98 7.21 -10.66 10.56
CA ALA A 98 7.50 -11.87 9.78
C ALA A 98 8.05 -11.54 8.38
N TRP A 99 7.53 -10.47 7.73
CA TRP A 99 8.05 -9.98 6.47
C TRP A 99 9.47 -9.40 6.61
N LEU A 100 9.71 -8.55 7.60
CA LEU A 100 11.02 -7.94 7.84
C LEU A 100 12.10 -8.98 8.18
N ALA A 101 11.74 -10.07 8.87
CA ALA A 101 12.65 -11.17 9.19
C ALA A 101 13.22 -11.86 7.94
N THR A 102 12.56 -11.76 6.78
CA THR A 102 13.07 -12.29 5.49
C THR A 102 14.06 -11.35 4.81
N SER A 103 14.47 -10.24 5.43
CA SER A 103 15.32 -9.20 4.86
C SER A 103 14.89 -8.78 3.44
N PRO A 104 13.64 -8.34 3.26
CA PRO A 104 13.08 -8.11 1.95
C PRO A 104 13.75 -6.94 1.24
N THR A 105 13.96 -7.07 -0.07
CA THR A 105 14.28 -5.92 -0.91
C THR A 105 13.01 -5.12 -1.13
N VAL A 106 12.97 -3.88 -0.68
CA VAL A 106 11.81 -2.99 -0.76
C VAL A 106 12.21 -1.59 -1.21
N GLY A 107 11.33 -0.92 -1.92
CA GLY A 107 11.47 0.50 -2.25
C GLY A 107 11.59 1.38 -1.00
N LEU A 108 12.27 2.50 -1.11
CA LEU A 108 12.51 3.41 0.03
C LEU A 108 11.87 4.79 -0.14
N ARG A 109 11.21 5.04 -1.26
CA ARG A 109 10.56 6.31 -1.63
C ARG A 109 9.12 6.08 -2.09
N MET A 110 8.71 6.70 -3.20
CA MET A 110 7.35 6.61 -3.76
C MET A 110 6.96 5.17 -4.18
N ASP A 111 7.94 4.29 -4.38
CA ASP A 111 7.76 2.87 -4.67
C ASP A 111 7.45 2.03 -3.41
N PHE A 112 7.70 2.57 -2.20
CA PHE A 112 7.54 1.84 -0.93
C PHE A 112 6.10 1.37 -0.70
N ASP A 113 5.13 2.27 -0.83
CA ASP A 113 3.73 2.01 -0.47
C ASP A 113 3.11 0.88 -1.30
N THR A 114 3.41 0.89 -2.61
CA THR A 114 2.98 -0.20 -3.50
C THR A 114 3.73 -1.49 -3.19
N ASP A 115 5.03 -1.41 -2.98
CA ASP A 115 5.89 -2.58 -2.81
C ASP A 115 5.56 -3.36 -1.54
N VAL A 116 5.38 -2.68 -0.41
CA VAL A 116 5.08 -3.34 0.86
C VAL A 116 3.74 -4.06 0.85
N VAL A 117 2.69 -3.43 0.32
CA VAL A 117 1.36 -4.07 0.30
C VAL A 117 1.31 -5.26 -0.65
N VAL A 118 1.97 -5.19 -1.81
CA VAL A 118 2.11 -6.31 -2.75
C VAL A 118 2.86 -7.47 -2.10
N GLN A 119 3.98 -7.20 -1.42
CA GLN A 119 4.76 -8.24 -0.76
C GLN A 119 4.03 -8.89 0.42
N LEU A 120 3.30 -8.13 1.24
CA LEU A 120 2.47 -8.67 2.32
C LEU A 120 1.33 -9.52 1.75
N TYR A 121 0.61 -9.03 0.74
CA TYR A 121 -0.44 -9.79 0.07
C TYR A 121 0.06 -11.14 -0.45
N ARG A 122 1.19 -11.18 -1.13
CA ARG A 122 1.80 -12.40 -1.66
C ARG A 122 2.23 -13.40 -0.57
N ARG A 123 2.44 -12.92 0.67
CA ARG A 123 2.72 -13.77 1.84
C ARG A 123 1.46 -14.35 2.48
N GLY A 124 0.29 -13.94 2.04
CA GLY A 124 -0.99 -14.45 2.53
C GLY A 124 -1.76 -13.47 3.42
N VAL A 125 -1.24 -12.26 3.61
CA VAL A 125 -1.98 -11.21 4.35
C VAL A 125 -3.14 -10.72 3.50
N ASP A 126 -4.34 -10.70 4.06
CA ASP A 126 -5.51 -10.19 3.38
C ASP A 126 -5.58 -8.67 3.42
N VAL A 127 -6.29 -8.08 2.46
CA VAL A 127 -6.46 -6.64 2.34
C VAL A 127 -7.94 -6.30 2.44
N THR A 128 -8.25 -5.30 3.26
CA THR A 128 -9.58 -4.68 3.31
C THR A 128 -9.46 -3.23 2.87
N ASN A 129 -10.30 -2.81 1.92
CA ASN A 129 -10.23 -1.46 1.37
C ASN A 129 -11.34 -0.59 1.94
N LEU A 130 -11.00 0.64 2.38
CA LEU A 130 -11.94 1.65 2.85
C LEU A 130 -11.77 2.96 2.08
N PRO A 131 -12.85 3.72 1.85
CA PRO A 131 -12.77 5.03 1.22
C PRO A 131 -12.09 6.04 2.15
N VAL A 132 -11.30 6.94 1.56
CA VAL A 132 -10.71 8.10 2.25
C VAL A 132 -10.99 9.32 1.40
N GLY A 133 -11.61 10.34 1.98
CA GLY A 133 -11.75 11.65 1.36
C GLY A 133 -10.38 12.25 1.12
N VAL A 134 -10.14 12.75 -0.08
CA VAL A 134 -8.87 13.40 -0.43
C VAL A 134 -9.16 14.73 -1.11
N ASP A 135 -8.66 15.80 -0.51
CA ASP A 135 -8.70 17.15 -1.06
C ASP A 135 -7.35 17.51 -1.66
N TYR A 136 -7.35 17.86 -2.96
CA TYR A 136 -6.16 18.41 -3.59
C TYR A 136 -6.27 19.93 -3.62
N PRO A 137 -5.32 20.68 -3.01
CA PRO A 137 -5.25 22.12 -3.21
C PRO A 137 -4.99 22.42 -4.71
N GLU A 138 -5.66 23.45 -5.23
CA GLU A 138 -5.56 23.83 -6.65
C GLU A 138 -4.12 24.16 -7.07
N ASP A 139 -3.29 24.63 -6.14
CA ASP A 139 -1.88 24.99 -6.32
C ASP A 139 -0.90 23.85 -5.97
N GLY A 140 -1.37 22.62 -5.79
CA GLY A 140 -0.56 21.51 -5.34
C GLY A 140 0.57 21.14 -6.32
N ILE A 141 1.82 21.41 -5.93
CA ILE A 141 3.02 21.03 -6.69
C ILE A 141 3.12 19.50 -6.73
N SER A 142 3.05 18.93 -7.92
CA SER A 142 3.27 17.50 -8.09
C SER A 142 4.76 17.18 -7.93
N HIS A 143 5.12 16.41 -6.90
CA HIS A 143 6.48 15.90 -6.70
C HIS A 143 6.82 14.70 -7.61
N PHE A 144 5.97 14.38 -8.58
CA PHE A 144 6.21 13.31 -9.55
C PHE A 144 7.18 13.77 -10.62
N HIS A 145 8.47 13.45 -10.44
CA HIS A 145 9.52 13.63 -11.43
C HIS A 145 9.81 12.32 -12.17
N GLY A 146 10.38 12.40 -13.39
CA GLY A 146 10.65 11.23 -14.24
C GLY A 146 11.49 10.11 -13.56
N ILE A 147 12.35 10.47 -12.60
CA ILE A 147 13.15 9.53 -11.81
C ILE A 147 12.25 8.62 -10.94
N GLU A 148 11.15 9.12 -10.41
CA GLU A 148 10.21 8.32 -9.60
C GLU A 148 9.46 7.32 -10.46
N ASN A 149 9.09 7.68 -11.69
CA ASN A 149 8.48 6.75 -12.66
C ASN A 149 9.41 5.56 -12.97
N TRP A 150 10.72 5.82 -13.13
CA TRP A 150 11.70 4.76 -13.33
C TRP A 150 11.81 3.81 -12.12
N ARG A 151 11.78 4.35 -10.90
CA ARG A 151 11.81 3.54 -9.67
C ARG A 151 10.58 2.65 -9.53
N ILE A 152 9.40 3.21 -9.80
CA ILE A 152 8.13 2.48 -9.79
C ILE A 152 8.16 1.37 -10.85
N SER A 153 8.63 1.66 -12.07
CA SER A 153 8.76 0.64 -13.13
C SER A 153 9.72 -0.48 -12.74
N LYS A 154 10.89 -0.14 -12.18
CA LYS A 154 11.86 -1.11 -11.67
C LYS A 154 11.30 -1.96 -10.55
N MET A 155 10.54 -1.37 -9.64
CA MET A 155 9.85 -2.07 -8.56
C MET A 155 8.83 -3.07 -9.11
N HIS A 156 8.00 -2.67 -10.09
CA HIS A 156 7.06 -3.57 -10.73
C HIS A 156 7.73 -4.73 -11.47
N ALA A 157 8.82 -4.46 -12.20
CA ALA A 157 9.59 -5.49 -12.88
C ALA A 157 10.20 -6.50 -11.89
N ARG A 158 10.78 -6.04 -10.79
CA ARG A 158 11.28 -6.90 -9.72
C ARG A 158 10.15 -7.74 -9.11
N ASN A 159 9.01 -7.11 -8.80
CA ASN A 159 7.86 -7.81 -8.25
C ASN A 159 7.32 -8.86 -9.22
N PHE A 160 7.30 -8.57 -10.52
CA PHE A 160 6.90 -9.53 -11.55
C PHE A 160 7.82 -10.76 -11.57
N ILE A 161 9.14 -10.55 -11.65
CA ILE A 161 10.13 -11.65 -11.66
C ILE A 161 10.01 -12.52 -10.39
N THR A 162 9.91 -11.88 -9.21
CA THR A 162 9.81 -12.59 -7.93
C THR A 162 8.43 -13.22 -7.70
N MET A 163 7.41 -12.84 -8.46
CA MET A 163 6.08 -13.43 -8.43
C MET A 163 6.02 -14.77 -9.17
N LEU A 164 6.78 -14.93 -10.28
CA LEU A 164 6.68 -16.11 -11.15
C LEU A 164 6.74 -17.46 -10.39
N PRO A 165 7.69 -17.70 -9.47
CA PRO A 165 7.72 -18.95 -8.70
C PRO A 165 6.58 -19.09 -7.70
N GLN A 166 5.83 -18.02 -7.42
CA GLN A 166 4.72 -18.00 -6.46
C GLN A 166 3.35 -18.15 -7.14
N ILE A 167 3.29 -18.23 -8.47
CA ILE A 167 2.03 -18.36 -9.23
C ILE A 167 1.13 -19.48 -8.68
N PRO A 168 1.60 -20.71 -8.45
CA PRO A 168 0.74 -21.78 -7.94
C PRO A 168 0.10 -21.43 -6.60
N LYS A 169 0.87 -20.82 -5.69
CA LYS A 169 0.36 -20.37 -4.38
C LYS A 169 -0.68 -19.26 -4.53
N LEU A 170 -0.44 -18.29 -5.41
CA LEU A 170 -1.34 -17.16 -5.63
C LEU A 170 -2.65 -17.62 -6.29
N VAL A 171 -2.58 -18.54 -7.24
CA VAL A 171 -3.77 -19.14 -7.86
C VAL A 171 -4.60 -19.90 -6.83
N MET A 172 -3.97 -20.75 -6.00
CA MET A 172 -4.67 -21.48 -4.93
C MET A 172 -5.35 -20.56 -3.91
N ARG A 173 -4.86 -19.33 -3.72
CA ARG A 173 -5.47 -18.34 -2.83
C ARG A 173 -6.89 -17.92 -3.27
N HIS A 174 -7.21 -18.00 -4.57
CA HIS A 174 -8.53 -17.66 -5.10
C HIS A 174 -9.60 -18.73 -4.82
N PHE A 175 -9.19 -19.92 -4.37
CA PHE A 175 -10.10 -21.02 -4.05
C PHE A 175 -10.30 -21.21 -2.55
N ARG A 176 -9.81 -20.30 -1.73
CA ARG A 176 -10.04 -20.24 -0.28
C ARG A 176 -11.11 -19.21 0.05
#